data_107cace80d56af5ea3771ed707e81cec
#
_entry.id   107cace80d56af5ea3771ed707e81cec
#
_cell.length_a   1.000
_cell.length_b   1.000
_cell.length_c   1.000
_cell.angle_alpha   90.00
_cell.angle_beta   90.00
_cell.angle_gamma   90.00
#
_symmetry.space_group_name_H-M   'P 1'
#
loop_
_entity.id
_entity.type
_entity.pdbx_description
1 polymer ?
#
loop_
_entity_poly.entity_id
_entity_poly.type
_entity_poly.pdbx_seq_one_letter_code
_entity_poly.pdbx_strand_id
1 'polypeptide(L)' 'MILDKDLEKILEKLESKQRDCVSFSKKYQQRKMEDLYQYYEGANWAIKYAISLIKNQEET' A
#
# COMPACT_ATOMS: atom_id res chain seq x y z
N MET A 1 3.00 -20.05 10.67
CA MET A 1 4.41 -19.78 10.27
C MET A 1 4.82 -18.41 10.73
N ILE A 2 6.02 -18.29 11.30
CA ILE A 2 6.51 -17.00 11.76
C ILE A 2 7.11 -16.25 10.57
N LEU A 3 6.72 -15.02 10.39
CA LEU A 3 7.23 -14.18 9.32
C LEU A 3 8.70 -13.87 9.60
N ASP A 4 9.53 -14.04 8.58
CA ASP A 4 10.94 -13.74 8.68
C ASP A 4 11.12 -12.21 8.84
N LYS A 5 12.21 -11.81 9.46
CA LYS A 5 12.48 -10.38 9.74
C LYS A 5 12.56 -9.53 8.48
N ASP A 6 13.07 -10.09 7.41
CA ASP A 6 13.15 -9.37 6.13
C ASP A 6 11.76 -9.12 5.55
N LEU A 7 10.87 -10.11 5.66
CA LEU A 7 9.49 -9.96 5.22
C LEU A 7 8.73 -8.97 6.11
N GLU A 8 9.02 -8.96 7.42
CA GLU A 8 8.43 -7.98 8.32
C GLU A 8 8.82 -6.56 7.93
N LYS A 9 10.09 -6.33 7.58
CA LYS A 9 10.56 -5.01 7.16
C LYS A 9 9.91 -4.59 5.85
N ILE A 10 9.77 -5.51 4.91
CA ILE A 10 9.10 -5.24 3.64
C ILE A 10 7.63 -4.88 3.91
N LEU A 11 6.97 -5.63 4.76
CA LEU A 11 5.58 -5.39 5.12
C LEU A 11 5.41 -4.01 5.75
N GLU A 12 6.28 -3.62 6.67
CA GLU A 12 6.25 -2.30 7.30
C GLU A 12 6.40 -1.19 6.27
N LYS A 13 7.32 -1.36 5.31
CA LYS A 13 7.53 -0.37 4.24
C LYS A 13 6.31 -0.26 3.33
N LEU A 14 5.71 -1.39 3.01
CA LEU A 14 4.49 -1.40 2.19
C LEU A 14 3.34 -0.72 2.90
N GLU A 15 3.17 -0.98 4.19
CA GLU A 15 2.11 -0.35 4.98
C GLU A 15 2.32 1.16 5.09
N SER A 16 3.58 1.59 5.26
CA SER A 16 3.91 3.01 5.29
C SER A 16 3.60 3.67 3.94
N LYS A 17 3.97 3.03 2.84
CA LYS A 17 3.66 3.51 1.49
C LYS A 17 2.16 3.57 1.25
N GLN A 18 1.42 2.60 1.76
CA GLN A 18 -0.03 2.59 1.63
C GLN A 18 -0.65 3.81 2.30
N ARG A 19 -0.21 4.13 3.52
CA ARG A 19 -0.70 5.31 4.23
C ARG A 19 -0.38 6.59 3.46
N ASP A 20 0.82 6.68 2.90
CA ASP A 20 1.22 7.84 2.10
C ASP A 20 0.34 7.96 0.85
N CYS A 21 0.10 6.86 0.16
CA CYS A 21 -0.75 6.86 -1.04
C CYS A 21 -2.17 7.29 -0.74
N VAL A 22 -2.74 6.83 0.38
CA VAL A 22 -4.08 7.23 0.80
C VAL A 22 -4.11 8.73 1.09
N SER A 23 -3.09 9.24 1.79
CA SER A 23 -3.00 10.66 2.12
C SER A 23 -2.90 11.53 0.84
N PHE A 24 -2.03 11.15 -0.08
CA PHE A 24 -1.87 11.88 -1.34
C PHE A 24 -3.12 11.80 -2.22
N SER A 25 -3.75 10.64 -2.28
CA SER A 25 -4.98 10.44 -3.04
C SER A 25 -6.07 11.39 -2.55
N LYS A 26 -6.27 11.49 -1.24
CA LYS A 26 -7.25 12.42 -0.67
C LYS A 26 -6.92 13.87 -0.99
N LYS A 27 -5.65 14.23 -0.88
CA LYS A 27 -5.19 15.59 -1.16
C LYS A 27 -5.48 15.98 -2.60
N TYR A 28 -5.15 15.11 -3.55
CA TYR A 28 -5.35 15.42 -4.97
C TYR A 28 -6.81 15.34 -5.38
N GLN A 29 -7.59 14.49 -4.73
CA GLN A 29 -9.04 14.48 -4.93
C GLN A 29 -9.66 15.81 -4.53
N GLN A 30 -9.26 16.36 -3.39
CA GLN A 30 -9.75 17.65 -2.92
C GLN A 30 -9.36 18.80 -3.84
N ARG A 31 -8.19 18.69 -4.47
CA ARG A 31 -7.68 19.69 -5.41
C ARG A 31 -8.19 19.49 -6.83
N LYS A 32 -9.01 18.47 -7.06
CA LYS A 32 -9.56 18.12 -8.38
C LYS A 32 -8.47 17.81 -9.42
N MET A 33 -7.35 17.28 -8.95
CA MET A 33 -6.25 16.83 -9.80
C MET A 33 -6.42 15.35 -10.11
N GLU A 34 -7.31 15.07 -11.05
CA GLU A 34 -7.81 13.72 -11.28
C GLU A 34 -6.73 12.73 -11.71
N ASP A 35 -5.78 13.15 -12.53
CA ASP A 35 -4.69 12.28 -12.99
C ASP A 35 -3.84 11.80 -11.82
N LEU A 36 -3.48 12.70 -10.92
CA LEU A 36 -2.70 12.34 -9.74
C LEU A 36 -3.52 11.53 -8.76
N TYR A 37 -4.78 11.86 -8.60
CA TYR A 37 -5.68 11.08 -7.75
C TYR A 37 -5.75 9.62 -8.24
N GLN A 38 -5.96 9.40 -9.52
CA GLN A 38 -6.03 8.05 -10.09
C GLN A 38 -4.70 7.31 -9.97
N TYR A 39 -3.59 8.00 -10.15
CA TYR A 39 -2.27 7.40 -9.99
C TYR A 39 -2.09 6.84 -8.58
N TYR A 40 -2.41 7.63 -7.56
CA TYR A 40 -2.24 7.19 -6.17
C TYR A 40 -3.28 6.15 -5.75
N GLU A 41 -4.47 6.20 -6.33
CA GLU A 41 -5.46 5.14 -6.10
C GLU A 41 -5.00 3.81 -6.66
N GLY A 42 -4.44 3.81 -7.86
CA GLY A 42 -3.86 2.61 -8.47
C GLY A 42 -2.68 2.07 -7.67
N ALA A 43 -1.79 2.97 -7.22
CA ALA A 43 -0.65 2.61 -6.38
C ALA A 43 -1.11 2.01 -5.05
N ASN A 44 -2.12 2.60 -4.43
CA ASN A 44 -2.69 2.09 -3.19
C ASN A 44 -3.25 0.68 -3.39
N TRP A 45 -3.97 0.45 -4.47
CA TRP A 45 -4.53 -0.86 -4.77
C TRP A 45 -3.44 -1.91 -4.95
N ALA A 46 -2.38 -1.57 -5.71
CA ALA A 46 -1.26 -2.48 -5.93
C ALA A 46 -0.53 -2.82 -4.63
N ILE A 47 -0.35 -1.84 -3.76
CA ILE A 47 0.30 -2.06 -2.46
C ILE A 47 -0.58 -2.94 -1.57
N LYS A 48 -1.87 -2.72 -1.54
CA LYS A 48 -2.81 -3.58 -0.80
C LYS A 48 -2.72 -5.03 -1.27
N TYR A 49 -2.63 -5.22 -2.57
CA TYR A 49 -2.51 -6.56 -3.15
C TYR A 49 -1.20 -7.22 -2.70
N ALA A 50 -0.10 -6.48 -2.73
CA ALA A 50 1.20 -7.00 -2.29
C ALA A 50 1.18 -7.38 -0.81
N ILE A 51 0.59 -6.55 0.03
CA ILE A 51 0.44 -6.83 1.46
C ILE A 51 -0.37 -8.11 1.67
N SER A 52 -1.46 -8.25 0.93
CA SER A 52 -2.33 -9.43 1.00
C SER A 52 -1.58 -10.70 0.65
N LEU A 53 -0.74 -10.66 -0.38
CA LEU A 53 0.07 -11.82 -0.78
C LEU A 53 1.03 -12.25 0.33
N ILE A 54 1.68 -11.28 0.97
CA ILE A 54 2.61 -11.57 2.05
C ILE A 54 1.86 -12.18 3.25
N LYS A 55 0.74 -11.61 3.62
CA LYS A 55 -0.07 -12.12 4.73
C LYS A 55 -0.64 -13.50 4.47
N ASN A 56 -1.02 -13.79 3.24
CA ASN A 56 -1.51 -15.12 2.87
C ASN A 56 -0.42 -16.17 3.03
N GLN A 57 0.82 -15.84 2.70
CA GLN A 57 1.94 -16.76 2.91
C GLN A 57 2.17 -17.03 4.39
N GLU A 58 1.99 -16.02 5.21
CA GLU A 58 2.12 -16.15 6.67
C GLU A 58 1.12 -17.15 7.26
N GLU A 59 -0.08 -17.20 6.69
CA GLU A 59 -1.16 -18.06 7.18
C GLU A 59 -1.03 -19.52 6.76
N THR A 60 -0.19 -19.83 5.82
CA THR A 60 0.01 -21.20 5.37
C THR A 60 1.23 -21.83 6.02
#